data_b05547bbe4b58086167c1d24baa4369e
#
_entry.id   b05547bbe4b58086167c1d24baa4369e
#
_cell.length_a   1.000
_cell.length_b   1.000
_cell.length_c   1.000
_cell.angle_alpha   90.00
_cell.angle_beta   90.00
_cell.angle_gamma   90.00
#
_symmetry.space_group_name_H-M   'P 1'
#
loop_
_entity.id
_entity.type
_entity.pdbx_description
1 polymer ?
#
loop_
_entity_poly.entity_id
_entity_poly.type
_entity_poly.pdbx_seq_one_letter_code
_entity_poly.pdbx_strand_id
1 'polypeptide(L)'
;MATTTAERVMQTAPDYHALNAMLNLYDKAGRIQFDKDHQAVDAFYTGHVLPNTVTFTSEDERLNYLVQEGYYDESVLARYDRAFVVDLFARAHASGFRFQTFLGAWKFYTSYTLKTFDGKRYLEHFEDRVCMVALTLAQG
;
A
#
# COMPACT_ATOMS: atom_id res chain seq x y z
N MET A 1 4.21 -20.07 21.40
CA MET A 1 2.96 -19.68 20.72
C MET A 1 3.08 -19.96 19.23
N ALA A 2 2.10 -20.62 18.66
CA ALA A 2 2.09 -20.84 17.22
C ALA A 2 1.86 -19.50 16.52
N THR A 3 2.76 -19.12 15.60
CA THR A 3 2.60 -17.97 14.72
C THR A 3 1.35 -18.18 13.87
N THR A 4 0.45 -17.20 13.83
CA THR A 4 -0.74 -17.29 12.96
C THR A 4 -0.32 -17.33 11.49
N THR A 5 -1.17 -17.87 10.64
CA THR A 5 -0.92 -17.91 9.18
C THR A 5 -0.64 -16.50 8.63
N ALA A 6 -1.31 -15.48 9.19
CA ALA A 6 -1.05 -14.08 8.85
C ALA A 6 0.36 -13.62 9.22
N GLU A 7 0.87 -14.01 10.39
CA GLU A 7 2.23 -13.69 10.80
C GLU A 7 3.30 -14.41 9.96
N ARG A 8 3.01 -15.63 9.51
CA ARG A 8 3.90 -16.34 8.58
C ARG A 8 3.94 -15.67 7.20
N VAL A 9 2.82 -15.18 6.71
CA VAL A 9 2.77 -14.45 5.43
C VAL A 9 3.54 -13.13 5.51
N MET A 10 3.63 -12.53 6.71
CA MET A 10 4.41 -11.31 6.93
C MET A 10 5.92 -11.55 7.01
N GLN A 11 6.34 -12.69 7.50
CA GLN A 11 7.76 -13.00 7.68
C GLN A 11 8.49 -13.42 6.40
N THR A 12 7.73 -13.84 5.39
CA THR A 12 8.23 -14.15 4.05
C THR A 12 7.60 -13.20 3.06
N ALA A 13 8.41 -12.58 2.19
CA ALA A 13 7.88 -11.83 1.05
C ALA A 13 6.85 -12.73 0.34
N PRO A 14 5.60 -12.26 0.10
CA PRO A 14 4.60 -13.10 -0.51
C PRO A 14 5.10 -13.62 -1.86
N ASP A 15 5.11 -14.93 -2.01
CA ASP A 15 5.45 -15.57 -3.27
C ASP A 15 4.24 -15.45 -4.21
N TYR A 16 4.41 -14.67 -5.28
CA TYR A 16 3.39 -14.47 -6.30
C TYR A 16 2.85 -15.78 -6.86
N HIS A 17 3.73 -16.76 -7.10
CA HIS A 17 3.32 -18.05 -7.66
C HIS A 17 2.46 -18.85 -6.67
N ALA A 18 2.82 -18.85 -5.40
CA ALA A 18 2.05 -19.52 -4.37
C ALA A 18 0.67 -18.87 -4.18
N LEU A 19 0.63 -17.53 -4.14
CA LEU A 19 -0.63 -16.79 -4.06
C LEU A 19 -1.50 -17.01 -5.28
N ASN A 20 -0.91 -17.00 -6.47
CA ASN A 20 -1.61 -17.24 -7.72
C ASN A 20 -2.20 -18.66 -7.79
N ALA A 21 -1.43 -19.66 -7.36
CA ALA A 21 -1.90 -21.05 -7.29
C ALA A 21 -3.06 -21.20 -6.28
N MET A 22 -2.96 -20.53 -5.14
CA MET A 22 -3.99 -20.54 -4.11
C MET A 22 -5.30 -19.89 -4.58
N LEU A 23 -5.21 -18.85 -5.39
CA LEU A 23 -6.37 -18.07 -5.85
C LEU A 23 -6.94 -18.56 -7.19
N ASN A 24 -6.28 -19.53 -7.85
CA ASN A 24 -6.73 -20.08 -9.15
C ASN A 24 -7.02 -18.99 -10.20
N LEU A 25 -6.07 -18.06 -10.37
CA LEU A 25 -6.26 -16.91 -11.26
C LEU A 25 -6.30 -17.26 -12.74
N TYR A 26 -5.77 -18.43 -13.11
CA TYR A 26 -5.70 -18.86 -14.49
C TYR A 26 -6.74 -19.96 -14.77
N ASP A 27 -7.35 -19.90 -15.95
CA ASP A 27 -8.18 -20.99 -16.45
C ASP A 27 -7.32 -22.17 -16.95
N LYS A 28 -7.98 -23.26 -17.34
CA LYS A 28 -7.28 -24.46 -17.85
C LYS A 28 -6.45 -24.20 -19.12
N ALA A 29 -6.73 -23.12 -19.83
CA ALA A 29 -6.00 -22.70 -21.03
C ALA A 29 -4.88 -21.70 -20.72
N GLY A 30 -4.61 -21.40 -19.44
CA GLY A 30 -3.57 -20.47 -19.02
C GLY A 30 -3.93 -18.99 -19.20
N ARG A 31 -5.21 -18.64 -19.39
CA ARG A 31 -5.67 -17.27 -19.54
C ARG A 31 -6.10 -16.71 -18.18
N ILE A 32 -5.76 -15.44 -17.95
CA ILE A 32 -6.16 -14.73 -16.72
C ILE A 32 -7.68 -14.56 -16.70
N GLN A 33 -8.29 -14.92 -15.58
CA GLN A 33 -9.72 -14.70 -15.32
C GLN A 33 -9.87 -13.33 -14.63
N PHE A 34 -10.27 -12.31 -15.37
CA PHE A 34 -10.35 -10.93 -14.87
C PHE A 34 -11.24 -10.75 -13.64
N ASP A 35 -12.38 -11.44 -13.57
CA ASP A 35 -13.25 -11.38 -12.39
C ASP A 35 -12.57 -11.96 -11.15
N LYS A 36 -11.84 -13.05 -11.32
CA LYS A 36 -11.04 -13.64 -10.24
C LYS A 36 -9.84 -12.78 -9.87
N ASP A 37 -9.29 -12.04 -10.82
CA ASP A 37 -8.21 -11.10 -10.57
C ASP A 37 -8.68 -9.97 -9.66
N HIS A 38 -9.87 -9.38 -9.90
CA HIS A 38 -10.47 -8.41 -8.99
C HIS A 38 -10.76 -9.00 -7.60
N GLN A 39 -11.27 -10.21 -7.53
CA GLN A 39 -11.48 -10.91 -6.26
C GLN A 39 -10.15 -11.14 -5.53
N ALA A 40 -9.09 -11.48 -6.26
CA ALA A 40 -7.75 -11.66 -5.70
C ALA A 40 -7.18 -10.34 -5.14
N VAL A 41 -7.40 -9.22 -5.84
CA VAL A 41 -7.03 -7.88 -5.35
C VAL A 41 -7.75 -7.59 -4.03
N ASP A 42 -9.06 -7.81 -3.97
CA ASP A 42 -9.86 -7.58 -2.78
C ASP A 42 -9.43 -8.50 -1.62
N ALA A 43 -9.21 -9.77 -1.89
CA ALA A 43 -8.76 -10.73 -0.89
C ALA A 43 -7.36 -10.39 -0.35
N PHE A 44 -6.45 -10.00 -1.21
CA PHE A 44 -5.10 -9.55 -0.84
C PHE A 44 -5.17 -8.29 0.02
N TYR A 45 -5.98 -7.30 -0.39
CA TYR A 45 -6.11 -6.04 0.33
C TYR A 45 -6.73 -6.24 1.72
N THR A 46 -7.85 -6.95 1.81
CA THR A 46 -8.56 -7.15 3.09
C THR A 46 -7.87 -8.18 3.99
N GLY A 47 -7.25 -9.21 3.43
CA GLY A 47 -6.63 -10.30 4.19
C GLY A 47 -5.17 -10.07 4.56
N HIS A 48 -4.44 -9.26 3.79
CA HIS A 48 -3.01 -9.03 4.01
C HIS A 48 -2.67 -7.55 4.23
N VAL A 49 -3.10 -6.66 3.34
CA VAL A 49 -2.68 -5.25 3.38
C VAL A 49 -3.29 -4.52 4.59
N LEU A 50 -4.61 -4.51 4.72
CA LEU A 50 -5.28 -3.79 5.81
C LEU A 50 -4.85 -4.26 7.20
N PRO A 51 -4.80 -5.57 7.51
CA PRO A 51 -4.38 -6.03 8.83
C PRO A 51 -2.95 -5.63 9.19
N ASN A 52 -2.11 -5.37 8.19
CA ASN A 52 -0.70 -5.05 8.34
C ASN A 52 -0.39 -3.58 8.05
N THR A 53 -1.40 -2.72 7.96
CA THR A 53 -1.25 -1.29 7.78
C THR A 53 -1.35 -0.58 9.12
N VAL A 54 -0.42 0.33 9.37
CA VAL A 54 -0.50 1.22 10.54
C VAL A 54 -1.62 2.23 10.31
N THR A 55 -2.54 2.34 11.28
CA THR A 55 -3.68 3.25 11.21
C THR A 55 -3.45 4.49 12.07
N PHE A 56 -3.96 5.62 11.63
CA PHE A 56 -3.89 6.90 12.31
C PHE A 56 -5.28 7.51 12.45
N THR A 57 -5.47 8.37 13.44
CA THR A 57 -6.76 9.03 13.68
C THR A 57 -7.03 10.15 12.67
N SER A 58 -5.98 10.74 12.12
CA SER A 58 -6.08 11.79 11.10
C SER A 58 -4.87 11.77 10.16
N GLU A 59 -5.02 12.40 9.00
CA GLU A 59 -3.91 12.57 8.06
C GLU A 59 -2.80 13.43 8.64
N ASP A 60 -3.14 14.44 9.41
CA ASP A 60 -2.15 15.30 10.06
C ASP A 60 -1.31 14.52 11.08
N GLU A 61 -1.93 13.66 11.86
CA GLU A 61 -1.21 12.76 12.78
C GLU A 61 -0.28 11.81 12.01
N ARG A 62 -0.76 11.25 10.91
CA ARG A 62 0.05 10.36 10.06
C ARG A 62 1.29 11.09 9.52
N LEU A 63 1.12 12.28 8.96
CA LEU A 63 2.22 13.06 8.43
C LEU A 63 3.24 13.44 9.51
N ASN A 64 2.78 13.86 10.68
CA ASN A 64 3.67 14.18 11.80
C ASN A 64 4.45 12.96 12.25
N TYR A 65 3.81 11.81 12.38
CA TYR A 65 4.47 10.56 12.72
C TYR A 65 5.53 10.17 11.69
N LEU A 66 5.19 10.22 10.40
CA LEU A 66 6.10 9.81 9.33
C LEU A 66 7.33 10.73 9.23
N VAL A 67 7.17 12.02 9.48
CA VAL A 67 8.28 12.97 9.55
C VAL A 67 9.13 12.72 10.81
N GLN A 68 8.49 12.60 11.97
CA GLN A 68 9.18 12.42 13.25
C GLN A 68 10.01 11.14 13.27
N GLU A 69 9.49 10.04 12.72
CA GLU A 69 10.18 8.76 12.67
C GLU A 69 11.16 8.62 11.48
N GLY A 70 11.31 9.66 10.68
CA GLY A 70 12.28 9.70 9.57
C GLY A 70 11.85 8.97 8.30
N TYR A 71 10.56 8.67 8.13
CA TYR A 71 10.05 8.04 6.91
C TYR A 71 9.82 9.04 5.79
N TYR A 72 9.34 10.25 6.12
CA TYR A 72 9.16 11.34 5.17
C TYR A 72 10.16 12.45 5.42
N ASP A 73 10.63 13.07 4.34
CA ASP A 73 11.53 14.21 4.41
C ASP A 73 10.74 15.48 4.77
N GLU A 74 11.01 16.03 5.94
CA GLU A 74 10.39 17.26 6.41
C GLU A 74 10.60 18.43 5.44
N SER A 75 11.77 18.50 4.80
CA SER A 75 12.09 19.59 3.87
C SER A 75 11.17 19.64 2.66
N VAL A 76 10.66 18.49 2.21
CA VAL A 76 9.67 18.40 1.13
C VAL A 76 8.33 18.98 1.58
N LEU A 77 7.84 18.53 2.73
CA LEU A 77 6.53 18.95 3.25
C LEU A 77 6.53 20.42 3.70
N ALA A 78 7.66 20.91 4.22
CA ALA A 78 7.80 22.30 4.68
C ALA A 78 7.66 23.34 3.55
N ARG A 79 7.80 22.94 2.30
CA ARG A 79 7.64 23.82 1.14
C ARG A 79 6.17 24.11 0.79
N TYR A 80 5.24 23.40 1.41
CA TYR A 80 3.81 23.51 1.15
C TYR A 80 3.08 23.91 2.42
N ASP A 81 1.93 24.58 2.24
CA ASP A 81 1.00 24.78 3.33
C ASP A 81 0.46 23.41 3.81
N ARG A 82 0.47 23.19 5.12
CA ARG A 82 0.01 21.92 5.71
C ARG A 82 -1.45 21.61 5.33
N ALA A 83 -2.31 22.62 5.34
CA ALA A 83 -3.71 22.43 4.96
C ALA A 83 -3.85 21.98 3.49
N PHE A 84 -3.02 22.50 2.60
CA PHE A 84 -2.97 22.05 1.21
C PHE A 84 -2.53 20.58 1.11
N VAL A 85 -1.49 20.18 1.84
CA VAL A 85 -0.99 18.80 1.83
C VAL A 85 -2.04 17.84 2.33
N VAL A 86 -2.65 18.12 3.47
CA VAL A 86 -3.72 17.28 4.05
C VAL A 86 -4.89 17.14 3.08
N ASP A 87 -5.33 18.24 2.46
CA ASP A 87 -6.41 18.23 1.48
C ASP A 87 -6.05 17.42 0.22
N LEU A 88 -4.80 17.51 -0.24
CA LEU A 88 -4.32 16.72 -1.38
C LEU A 88 -4.43 15.21 -1.12
N PHE A 89 -3.96 14.75 0.03
CA PHE A 89 -4.08 13.34 0.43
C PHE A 89 -5.54 12.91 0.55
N ALA A 90 -6.38 13.74 1.17
CA ALA A 90 -7.81 13.45 1.32
C ALA A 90 -8.51 13.30 -0.03
N ARG A 91 -8.22 14.19 -0.99
CA ARG A 91 -8.77 14.11 -2.35
C ARG A 91 -8.27 12.88 -3.11
N ALA A 92 -7.00 12.53 -2.95
CA ALA A 92 -6.45 11.34 -3.57
C ALA A 92 -7.15 10.07 -3.05
N HIS A 93 -7.35 9.94 -1.74
CA HIS A 93 -8.08 8.82 -1.16
C HIS A 93 -9.56 8.80 -1.57
N ALA A 94 -10.19 9.96 -1.76
CA ALA A 94 -11.57 10.05 -2.20
C ALA A 94 -11.76 9.70 -3.68
N SER A 95 -10.67 9.58 -4.47
CA SER A 95 -10.74 9.26 -5.90
C SER A 95 -11.29 7.87 -6.21
N GLY A 96 -11.32 6.96 -5.23
CA GLY A 96 -11.80 5.59 -5.41
C GLY A 96 -10.83 4.71 -6.19
N PHE A 97 -9.53 4.99 -6.13
CA PHE A 97 -8.53 4.18 -6.82
C PHE A 97 -8.60 2.71 -6.40
N ARG A 98 -8.52 1.82 -7.39
CA ARG A 98 -8.41 0.37 -7.19
C ARG A 98 -7.40 -0.19 -8.19
N PHE A 99 -6.58 -1.13 -7.73
CA PHE A 99 -5.74 -1.90 -8.64
C PHE A 99 -6.61 -2.76 -9.55
N GLN A 100 -6.29 -2.76 -10.85
CA GLN A 100 -7.03 -3.54 -11.85
C GLN A 100 -6.56 -5.00 -11.88
N THR A 101 -5.32 -5.26 -11.49
CA THR A 101 -4.72 -6.59 -11.53
C THR A 101 -4.12 -6.94 -10.17
N PHE A 102 -4.16 -8.24 -9.84
CA PHE A 102 -3.49 -8.75 -8.64
C PHE A 102 -1.97 -8.50 -8.71
N LEU A 103 -1.36 -8.72 -9.86
CA LEU A 103 0.08 -8.48 -10.04
C LEU A 103 0.44 -7.02 -9.75
N GLY A 104 -0.38 -6.08 -10.21
CA GLY A 104 -0.17 -4.65 -9.96
C GLY A 104 -0.22 -4.33 -8.46
N ALA A 105 -1.23 -4.82 -7.76
CA ALA A 105 -1.38 -4.63 -6.32
C ALA A 105 -0.21 -5.26 -5.55
N TRP A 106 0.09 -6.51 -5.84
CA TRP A 106 1.17 -7.25 -5.20
C TRP A 106 2.52 -6.56 -5.40
N LYS A 107 2.81 -6.12 -6.62
CA LYS A 107 4.07 -5.44 -6.96
C LYS A 107 4.20 -4.12 -6.22
N PHE A 108 3.12 -3.34 -6.15
CA PHE A 108 3.13 -2.09 -5.40
C PHE A 108 3.44 -2.32 -3.92
N TYR A 109 2.71 -3.21 -3.26
CA TYR A 109 2.86 -3.46 -1.82
C TYR A 109 4.15 -4.19 -1.45
N THR A 110 4.75 -4.95 -2.35
CA THR A 110 6.03 -5.61 -2.08
C THR A 110 7.25 -4.77 -2.42
N SER A 111 7.16 -3.86 -3.38
CA SER A 111 8.35 -3.19 -3.95
C SER A 111 8.33 -1.67 -3.86
N TYR A 112 7.16 -1.02 -3.84
CA TYR A 112 7.07 0.44 -3.97
C TYR A 112 6.51 1.15 -2.75
N THR A 113 5.61 0.54 -2.00
CA THR A 113 5.01 1.20 -0.84
C THR A 113 6.00 1.36 0.30
N LEU A 114 5.83 2.43 1.06
CA LEU A 114 6.60 2.65 2.29
C LEU A 114 6.17 1.66 3.38
N LYS A 115 7.14 1.05 4.01
CA LYS A 115 6.94 0.12 5.13
C LYS A 115 7.72 0.58 6.35
N THR A 116 7.35 0.07 7.51
CA THR A 116 8.16 0.24 8.73
C THR A 116 9.57 -0.29 8.48
N PHE A 117 10.56 0.23 9.21
CA PHE A 117 11.98 -0.16 9.02
C PHE A 117 12.23 -1.65 9.22
N ASP A 118 11.40 -2.33 10.01
CA ASP A 118 11.45 -3.78 10.16
C ASP A 118 10.79 -4.54 8.98
N GLY A 119 10.17 -3.83 8.05
CA GLY A 119 9.50 -4.39 6.88
C GLY A 119 8.18 -5.10 7.14
N LYS A 120 7.63 -5.00 8.36
CA LYS A 120 6.48 -5.83 8.78
C LYS A 120 5.13 -5.16 8.55
N ARG A 121 5.09 -3.82 8.49
CA ARG A 121 3.83 -3.08 8.40
C ARG A 121 3.89 -2.03 7.30
N TYR A 122 2.74 -1.81 6.64
CA TYR A 122 2.59 -0.81 5.60
C TYR A 122 2.26 0.56 6.21
N LEU A 123 2.87 1.59 5.68
CA LEU A 123 2.67 2.99 6.09
C LEU A 123 1.96 3.82 5.04
N GLU A 124 1.85 3.30 3.81
CA GLU A 124 1.24 4.00 2.68
C GLU A 124 0.36 3.08 1.87
N HIS A 125 -0.63 3.68 1.21
CA HIS A 125 -1.35 3.12 0.08
C HIS A 125 -0.88 3.79 -1.22
N PHE A 126 -1.39 3.34 -2.36
CA PHE A 126 -1.00 3.86 -3.67
C PHE A 126 -1.21 5.37 -3.77
N GLU A 127 -2.32 5.88 -3.28
CA GLU A 127 -2.68 7.30 -3.29
C GLU A 127 -1.64 8.14 -2.53
N ASP A 128 -1.17 7.63 -1.38
CA ASP A 128 -0.16 8.30 -0.56
C ASP A 128 1.17 8.40 -1.31
N ARG A 129 1.60 7.32 -1.95
CA ARG A 129 2.85 7.30 -2.69
C ARG A 129 2.82 8.25 -3.88
N VAL A 130 1.72 8.28 -4.62
CA VAL A 130 1.53 9.21 -5.74
C VAL A 130 1.59 10.65 -5.26
N CYS A 131 0.92 10.98 -4.15
CA CYS A 131 0.98 12.33 -3.57
C CYS A 131 2.40 12.74 -3.19
N MET A 132 3.15 11.87 -2.52
CA MET A 132 4.52 12.18 -2.12
C MET A 132 5.47 12.33 -3.30
N VAL A 133 5.32 11.51 -4.33
CA VAL A 133 6.10 11.66 -5.57
C VAL A 133 5.77 12.98 -6.25
N ALA A 134 4.49 13.34 -6.36
CA ALA A 134 4.05 14.58 -6.95
C ALA A 134 4.57 15.81 -6.19
N LEU A 135 4.46 15.81 -4.86
CA LEU A 135 4.98 16.88 -4.01
C LEU A 135 6.50 17.04 -4.15
N THR A 136 7.22 15.93 -4.23
CA THR A 136 8.67 15.93 -4.40
C THR A 136 9.08 16.51 -5.75
N LEU A 137 8.41 16.11 -6.82
CA LEU A 137 8.71 16.58 -8.18
C LEU A 137 8.30 18.03 -8.41
N ALA A 138 7.23 18.50 -7.79
CA ALA A 138 6.71 19.86 -7.98
C ALA A 138 7.48 20.95 -7.24
N GLN A 139 8.46 20.57 -6.43
CA GLN A 139 9.33 21.54 -5.71
C GLN A 139 10.21 22.38 -6.64
N GLY A 140 10.38 21.95 -7.84
CA GLY A 140 11.31 22.36 -8.85
C GLY A 140 11.73 23.78 -8.98
#